data_d271939a6709de67f96cc7e692f40837
#
_entry.id   d271939a6709de67f96cc7e692f40837
#
_cell.length_a   1.000
_cell.length_b   1.000
_cell.length_c   1.000
_cell.angle_alpha   90.00
_cell.angle_beta   90.00
_cell.angle_gamma   90.00
#
_symmetry.space_group_name_H-M   'P 1'
#
loop_
_entity.id
_entity.type
_entity.pdbx_description
1 polymer ?
#
loop_
_entity_poly.entity_id
_entity_poly.type
_entity_poly.pdbx_seq_one_letter_code
_entity_poly.pdbx_strand_id
1 'polypeptide(L)'
;MQLSGMYADLGNEGKQTGALEAAYVQGMLEKEKELINMASLYLMSDVPYKAAKVLDKGIDAEFIDATSKNLDLLGMSWRQAQEIKKAIPEMAKAAAKSDAGDLWARLCNVYLDNDQFKKAVDACDRGLKKGGVKREDQAHL
;
A
#
# COMPACT_ATOMS: atom_id res chain seq x y z
N MET A 1 4.48 -7.83 33.77
CA MET A 1 5.49 -7.92 32.75
C MET A 1 4.98 -7.53 31.35
N GLN A 2 3.82 -8.00 30.96
CA GLN A 2 3.27 -7.66 29.65
C GLN A 2 3.01 -6.18 29.48
N LEU A 3 2.53 -5.51 30.51
CA LEU A 3 2.25 -4.08 30.44
C LEU A 3 3.54 -3.28 30.25
N SER A 4 4.58 -3.58 31.02
CA SER A 4 5.88 -2.90 30.87
C SER A 4 6.53 -3.29 29.54
N GLY A 5 6.32 -4.53 29.07
CA GLY A 5 6.76 -4.95 27.76
C GLY A 5 6.08 -4.19 26.64
N MET A 6 4.77 -3.95 26.76
CA MET A 6 4.03 -3.14 25.80
C MET A 6 4.57 -1.70 25.74
N TYR A 7 4.82 -1.08 26.87
CA TYR A 7 5.38 0.27 26.92
C TYR A 7 6.79 0.32 26.33
N ALA A 8 7.59 -0.71 26.61
CA ALA A 8 8.94 -0.80 26.05
C ALA A 8 8.88 -0.94 24.53
N ASP A 9 7.97 -1.78 24.02
CA ASP A 9 7.80 -1.97 22.58
C ASP A 9 7.33 -0.70 21.90
N LEU A 10 6.36 0.01 22.48
CA LEU A 10 5.88 1.28 21.95
C LEU A 10 6.97 2.35 21.94
N GLY A 11 7.76 2.40 23.02
CA GLY A 11 8.90 3.31 23.10
C GLY A 11 9.97 2.99 22.07
N ASN A 12 10.24 1.70 21.85
CA ASN A 12 11.19 1.24 20.86
C ASN A 12 10.73 1.54 19.44
N GLU A 13 9.45 1.36 19.14
CA GLU A 13 8.88 1.72 17.85
C GLU A 13 9.02 3.22 17.58
N GLY A 14 8.71 4.06 18.56
CA GLY A 14 8.86 5.50 18.43
C GLY A 14 10.29 5.93 18.19
N LYS A 15 11.24 5.34 18.92
CA LYS A 15 12.67 5.61 18.75
C LYS A 15 13.17 5.11 17.40
N GLN A 16 12.74 3.93 16.99
CA GLN A 16 13.10 3.34 15.70
C GLN A 16 12.59 4.19 14.55
N THR A 17 11.34 4.61 14.60
CA THR A 17 10.75 5.47 13.58
C THR A 17 11.46 6.81 13.53
N GLY A 18 11.77 7.42 14.67
CA GLY A 18 12.50 8.69 14.73
C GLY A 18 13.89 8.60 14.13
N ALA A 19 14.61 7.51 14.43
CA ALA A 19 15.96 7.29 13.89
C ALA A 19 15.91 7.10 12.37
N LEU A 20 14.96 6.33 11.86
CA LEU A 20 14.78 6.12 10.43
C LEU A 20 14.38 7.42 9.72
N GLU A 21 13.48 8.18 10.33
CA GLU A 21 13.05 9.47 9.79
C GLU A 21 14.22 10.45 9.69
N ALA A 22 15.06 10.53 10.72
CA ALA A 22 16.25 11.37 10.69
C ALA A 22 17.21 10.94 9.57
N ALA A 23 17.45 9.64 9.42
CA ALA A 23 18.29 9.10 8.37
C ALA A 23 17.70 9.39 6.98
N TYR A 24 16.39 9.27 6.84
CA TYR A 24 15.69 9.53 5.58
C TYR A 24 15.83 11.00 5.16
N VAL A 25 15.61 11.93 6.10
CA VAL A 25 15.73 13.37 5.84
C VAL A 25 17.14 13.72 5.39
N GLN A 26 18.17 13.03 5.93
CA GLN A 26 19.57 13.24 5.56
C GLN A 26 19.95 12.53 4.25
N GLY A 27 19.04 11.84 3.60
CA GLY A 27 19.31 11.15 2.36
C GLY A 27 20.11 9.85 2.53
N MET A 28 20.13 9.29 3.75
CA MET A 28 20.91 8.10 4.05
C MET A 28 20.18 6.80 3.75
N LEU A 29 18.86 6.83 3.54
CA LEU A 29 18.05 5.66 3.23
C LEU A 29 17.78 5.59 1.73
N GLU A 30 18.52 4.71 1.06
CA GLU A 30 18.39 4.51 -0.39
C GLU A 30 18.11 3.05 -0.75
N LYS A 31 18.15 2.15 0.23
CA LYS A 31 17.88 0.74 -0.01
C LYS A 31 16.40 0.44 0.05
N GLU A 32 15.91 -0.34 -0.91
CA GLU A 32 14.51 -0.72 -1.00
C GLU A 32 13.97 -1.26 0.33
N LYS A 33 14.69 -2.21 0.93
CA LYS A 33 14.27 -2.84 2.19
C LYS A 33 14.10 -1.84 3.32
N GLU A 34 15.01 -0.88 3.43
CA GLU A 34 14.97 0.15 4.46
C GLU A 34 13.77 1.08 4.26
N LEU A 35 13.51 1.49 3.03
CA LEU A 35 12.40 2.39 2.70
C LEU A 35 11.05 1.69 2.92
N ILE A 36 10.93 0.42 2.52
CA ILE A 36 9.70 -0.36 2.73
C ILE A 36 9.49 -0.58 4.23
N ASN A 37 10.54 -0.85 4.99
CA ASN A 37 10.45 -1.01 6.44
C ASN A 37 9.97 0.29 7.10
N MET A 38 10.49 1.44 6.67
CA MET A 38 10.05 2.74 7.17
C MET A 38 8.57 2.98 6.87
N ALA A 39 8.14 2.69 5.65
CA ALA A 39 6.73 2.81 5.27
C ALA A 39 5.84 1.92 6.12
N SER A 40 6.29 0.68 6.37
CA SER A 40 5.54 -0.27 7.22
C SER A 40 5.39 0.25 8.65
N LEU A 41 6.45 0.84 9.20
CA LEU A 41 6.39 1.44 10.54
C LEU A 41 5.39 2.60 10.58
N TYR A 42 5.35 3.43 9.56
CA TYR A 42 4.37 4.50 9.48
C TYR A 42 2.93 3.95 9.42
N LEU A 43 2.70 2.88 8.66
CA LEU A 43 1.38 2.25 8.60
C LEU A 43 0.98 1.66 9.95
N MET A 44 1.92 1.03 10.64
CA MET A 44 1.68 0.48 11.99
C MET A 44 1.38 1.57 13.00
N SER A 45 1.96 2.75 12.82
CA SER A 45 1.75 3.90 13.70
C SER A 45 0.55 4.76 13.27
N ASP A 46 -0.24 4.27 12.33
CA ASP A 46 -1.44 4.94 11.80
C ASP A 46 -1.12 6.31 11.18
N VAL A 47 -0.02 6.37 10.43
CA VAL A 47 0.38 7.57 9.67
C VAL A 47 0.53 7.20 8.18
N PRO A 48 -0.58 6.78 7.53
CA PRO A 48 -0.51 6.24 6.17
C PRO A 48 -0.04 7.25 5.12
N TYR A 49 -0.29 8.53 5.32
CA TYR A 49 0.15 9.56 4.38
C TYR A 49 1.68 9.60 4.26
N LYS A 50 2.38 9.53 5.40
CA LYS A 50 3.85 9.50 5.41
C LYS A 50 4.38 8.22 4.76
N ALA A 51 3.71 7.09 5.01
CA ALA A 51 4.07 5.82 4.35
C ALA A 51 3.97 5.93 2.83
N ALA A 52 2.87 6.50 2.35
CA ALA A 52 2.67 6.69 0.91
C ALA A 52 3.72 7.61 0.31
N LYS A 53 4.08 8.68 1.00
CA LYS A 53 5.11 9.62 0.52
C LYS A 53 6.48 8.96 0.39
N VAL A 54 6.86 8.13 1.36
CA VAL A 54 8.13 7.39 1.31
C VAL A 54 8.15 6.43 0.12
N LEU A 55 7.07 5.67 -0.05
CA LEU A 55 6.97 4.69 -1.14
C LEU A 55 6.94 5.38 -2.50
N ASP A 56 6.18 6.44 -2.63
CA ASP A 56 6.05 7.18 -3.88
C ASP A 56 7.40 7.76 -4.33
N LYS A 57 8.09 8.43 -3.42
CA LYS A 57 9.42 8.97 -3.71
C LYS A 57 10.44 7.88 -4.00
N GLY A 58 10.38 6.77 -3.26
CA GLY A 58 11.31 5.66 -3.46
C GLY A 58 11.12 5.01 -4.82
N ILE A 59 9.90 4.86 -5.27
CA ILE A 59 9.59 4.30 -6.59
C ILE A 59 10.02 5.27 -7.70
N ASP A 60 9.73 6.56 -7.54
CA ASP A 60 10.11 7.58 -8.52
C ASP A 60 11.63 7.69 -8.68
N ALA A 61 12.37 7.57 -7.58
CA ALA A 61 13.83 7.61 -7.59
C ALA A 61 14.47 6.26 -7.97
N GLU A 62 13.65 5.24 -8.23
CA GLU A 62 14.09 3.89 -8.58
C GLU A 62 14.86 3.18 -7.45
N PHE A 63 14.73 3.65 -6.22
CA PHE A 63 15.23 2.94 -5.04
C PHE A 63 14.35 1.75 -4.67
N ILE A 64 13.06 1.81 -5.03
CA ILE A 64 12.08 0.77 -4.81
C ILE A 64 11.59 0.28 -6.17
N ASP A 65 11.63 -1.02 -6.42
CA ASP A 65 11.12 -1.58 -7.66
C ASP A 65 9.61 -1.43 -7.74
N ALA A 66 9.11 -1.06 -8.91
CA ALA A 66 7.67 -0.88 -9.15
C ALA A 66 7.00 -2.23 -9.42
N THR A 67 7.15 -3.16 -8.49
CA THR A 67 6.49 -4.47 -8.56
C THR A 67 5.02 -4.36 -8.21
N SER A 68 4.23 -5.38 -8.57
CA SER A 68 2.81 -5.43 -8.18
C SER A 68 2.65 -5.27 -6.67
N LYS A 69 3.48 -5.95 -5.89
CA LYS A 69 3.44 -5.91 -4.42
C LYS A 69 3.71 -4.49 -3.89
N ASN A 70 4.75 -3.83 -4.40
CA ASN A 70 5.13 -2.50 -3.92
C ASN A 70 4.14 -1.43 -4.36
N LEU A 71 3.61 -1.53 -5.57
CA LEU A 71 2.57 -0.63 -6.06
C LEU A 71 1.26 -0.81 -5.28
N ASP A 72 0.93 -2.05 -4.92
CA ASP A 72 -0.24 -2.32 -4.09
C ASP A 72 -0.08 -1.69 -2.69
N LEU A 73 1.11 -1.82 -2.11
CA LEU A 73 1.41 -1.21 -0.81
C LEU A 73 1.26 0.31 -0.88
N LEU A 74 1.75 0.94 -1.93
CA LEU A 74 1.60 2.38 -2.15
C LEU A 74 0.13 2.75 -2.31
N GLY A 75 -0.62 2.03 -3.14
CA GLY A 75 -2.04 2.27 -3.34
C GLY A 75 -2.84 2.15 -2.04
N MET A 76 -2.56 1.11 -1.26
CA MET A 76 -3.20 0.89 0.03
C MET A 76 -2.88 2.02 1.01
N SER A 77 -1.64 2.50 1.01
CA SER A 77 -1.23 3.61 1.86
C SER A 77 -1.98 4.89 1.52
N TRP A 78 -2.10 5.21 0.23
CA TRP A 78 -2.89 6.35 -0.21
C TRP A 78 -4.36 6.20 0.17
N ARG A 79 -4.90 4.98 0.02
CA ARG A 79 -6.30 4.72 0.37
C ARG A 79 -6.55 4.93 1.87
N GLN A 80 -5.66 4.41 2.72
CA GLN A 80 -5.76 4.61 4.17
C GLN A 80 -5.63 6.08 4.56
N ALA A 81 -4.85 6.84 3.78
CA ALA A 81 -4.71 8.28 3.98
C ALA A 81 -5.89 9.08 3.42
N GLN A 82 -6.92 8.41 2.91
CA GLN A 82 -8.10 9.01 2.28
C GLN A 82 -7.77 9.77 0.99
N GLU A 83 -6.65 9.46 0.37
CA GLU A 83 -6.23 10.03 -0.91
C GLU A 83 -6.61 9.09 -2.05
N ILE A 84 -7.93 8.92 -2.26
CA ILE A 84 -8.47 7.94 -3.20
C ILE A 84 -8.00 8.21 -4.64
N LYS A 85 -7.94 9.47 -5.04
CA LYS A 85 -7.51 9.85 -6.39
C LYS A 85 -6.07 9.46 -6.67
N LYS A 86 -5.23 9.43 -5.65
CA LYS A 86 -3.83 8.99 -5.76
C LYS A 86 -3.73 7.47 -5.67
N ALA A 87 -4.62 6.84 -4.90
CA ALA A 87 -4.63 5.39 -4.70
C ALA A 87 -5.00 4.64 -5.98
N ILE A 88 -6.02 5.09 -6.68
CA ILE A 88 -6.57 4.38 -7.84
C ILE A 88 -5.51 4.09 -8.92
N PRO A 89 -4.72 5.07 -9.41
CA PRO A 89 -3.72 4.79 -10.44
C PRO A 89 -2.69 3.74 -10.00
N GLU A 90 -2.25 3.80 -8.76
CA GLU A 90 -1.25 2.87 -8.25
C GLU A 90 -1.84 1.46 -8.09
N MET A 91 -3.07 1.36 -7.60
CA MET A 91 -3.76 0.08 -7.49
C MET A 91 -4.03 -0.53 -8.88
N ALA A 92 -4.35 0.29 -9.87
CA ALA A 92 -4.54 -0.17 -11.24
C ALA A 92 -3.24 -0.72 -11.84
N LYS A 93 -2.12 -0.03 -11.62
CA LYS A 93 -0.80 -0.51 -12.05
C LYS A 93 -0.45 -1.83 -11.37
N ALA A 94 -0.70 -1.93 -10.08
CA ALA A 94 -0.44 -3.15 -9.33
C ALA A 94 -1.27 -4.32 -9.88
N ALA A 95 -2.55 -4.09 -10.13
CA ALA A 95 -3.45 -5.11 -10.66
C ALA A 95 -3.00 -5.57 -12.06
N ALA A 96 -2.58 -4.64 -12.92
CA ALA A 96 -2.12 -4.97 -14.27
C ALA A 96 -0.85 -5.84 -14.26
N LYS A 97 -0.01 -5.69 -13.26
CA LYS A 97 1.23 -6.46 -13.12
C LYS A 97 1.04 -7.78 -12.38
N SER A 98 -0.11 -7.97 -11.74
CA SER A 98 -0.38 -9.18 -10.95
C SER A 98 -0.85 -10.33 -11.84
N ASP A 99 -0.41 -11.54 -11.52
CA ASP A 99 -0.87 -12.75 -12.20
C ASP A 99 -2.23 -13.23 -11.67
N ALA A 100 -2.63 -12.78 -10.49
CA ALA A 100 -3.90 -13.14 -9.86
C ALA A 100 -4.92 -12.00 -9.99
N GLY A 101 -6.20 -12.36 -9.93
CA GLY A 101 -7.30 -11.41 -10.05
C GLY A 101 -7.65 -10.67 -8.77
N ASP A 102 -7.03 -11.00 -7.64
CA ASP A 102 -7.35 -10.41 -6.33
C ASP A 102 -7.22 -8.89 -6.31
N LEU A 103 -6.19 -8.35 -6.95
CA LEU A 103 -5.95 -6.91 -6.99
C LEU A 103 -6.99 -6.18 -7.85
N TRP A 104 -7.45 -6.83 -8.92
CA TRP A 104 -8.55 -6.29 -9.72
C TRP A 104 -9.85 -6.24 -8.93
N ALA A 105 -10.13 -7.28 -8.13
CA ALA A 105 -11.31 -7.31 -7.27
C ALA A 105 -11.27 -6.20 -6.22
N ARG A 106 -10.10 -5.97 -5.64
CA ARG A 106 -9.92 -4.88 -4.67
C ARG A 106 -10.10 -3.51 -5.34
N LEU A 107 -9.54 -3.33 -6.53
CA LEU A 107 -9.71 -2.12 -7.32
C LEU A 107 -11.17 -1.86 -7.68
N CYS A 108 -11.90 -2.93 -8.02
CA CYS A 108 -13.34 -2.85 -8.26
C CYS A 108 -14.05 -2.23 -7.06
N ASN A 109 -13.75 -2.71 -5.85
CA ASN A 109 -14.36 -2.18 -4.63
C ASN A 109 -14.02 -0.71 -4.42
N VAL A 110 -12.78 -0.31 -4.70
CA VAL A 110 -12.37 1.10 -4.57
C VAL A 110 -13.12 1.98 -5.56
N TYR A 111 -13.30 1.51 -6.79
CA TYR A 111 -14.11 2.25 -7.77
C TYR A 111 -15.57 2.38 -7.32
N LEU A 112 -16.13 1.32 -6.72
CA LEU A 112 -17.50 1.37 -6.19
C LEU A 112 -17.61 2.41 -5.08
N ASP A 113 -16.65 2.43 -4.18
CA ASP A 113 -16.63 3.41 -3.08
C ASP A 113 -16.51 4.84 -3.58
N ASN A 114 -15.92 5.02 -4.76
CA ASN A 114 -15.72 6.33 -5.39
C ASN A 114 -16.76 6.63 -6.48
N ASP A 115 -17.86 5.89 -6.49
CA ASP A 115 -18.99 6.06 -7.42
C ASP A 115 -18.62 5.96 -8.90
N GLN A 116 -17.53 5.27 -9.22
CA GLN A 116 -17.08 5.03 -10.60
C GLN A 116 -17.54 3.65 -11.07
N PHE A 117 -18.84 3.48 -11.26
CA PHE A 117 -19.47 2.18 -11.48
C PHE A 117 -19.01 1.47 -12.76
N LYS A 118 -18.83 2.19 -13.85
CA LYS A 118 -18.37 1.59 -15.10
C LYS A 118 -16.97 1.01 -14.98
N LYS A 119 -16.07 1.75 -14.33
CA LYS A 119 -14.71 1.29 -14.07
C LYS A 119 -14.70 0.12 -13.10
N ALA A 120 -15.61 0.14 -12.11
CA ALA A 120 -15.75 -0.95 -11.17
C ALA A 120 -16.14 -2.25 -11.87
N VAL A 121 -17.12 -2.21 -12.76
CA VAL A 121 -17.56 -3.38 -13.53
C VAL A 121 -16.41 -3.94 -14.36
N ASP A 122 -15.67 -3.07 -15.05
CA ASP A 122 -14.53 -3.48 -15.87
C ASP A 122 -13.44 -4.14 -15.00
N ALA A 123 -13.13 -3.56 -13.86
CA ALA A 123 -12.11 -4.10 -12.95
C ALA A 123 -12.53 -5.47 -12.38
N CYS A 124 -13.78 -5.60 -11.95
CA CYS A 124 -14.31 -6.89 -11.46
C CYS A 124 -14.26 -7.95 -12.56
N ASP A 125 -14.64 -7.60 -13.77
CA ASP A 125 -14.60 -8.51 -14.90
C ASP A 125 -13.19 -9.00 -15.21
N ARG A 126 -12.22 -8.08 -15.20
CA ARG A 126 -10.81 -8.43 -15.40
C ARG A 126 -10.30 -9.35 -14.30
N GLY A 127 -10.73 -9.12 -13.06
CA GLY A 127 -10.37 -9.97 -11.93
C GLY A 127 -10.86 -11.40 -12.11
N LEU A 128 -12.10 -11.57 -12.52
CA LEU A 128 -12.68 -12.88 -12.77
C LEU A 128 -11.97 -13.60 -13.93
N LYS A 129 -11.63 -12.89 -15.00
CA LYS A 129 -10.94 -13.46 -16.16
C LYS A 129 -9.52 -13.92 -15.81
N LYS A 130 -8.81 -13.20 -14.95
CA LYS A 130 -7.48 -13.63 -14.50
C LYS A 130 -7.53 -14.82 -13.57
N GLY A 131 -8.62 -14.98 -12.83
CA GLY A 131 -8.75 -16.04 -11.83
C GLY A 131 -7.95 -15.77 -10.57
N GLY A 132 -7.92 -16.70 -9.65
CA GLY A 132 -7.21 -16.56 -8.38
C GLY A 132 -7.91 -15.63 -7.38
N VAL A 133 -9.15 -15.25 -7.65
CA VAL A 133 -9.97 -14.46 -6.72
C VAL A 133 -10.49 -15.38 -5.64
N LYS A 134 -10.18 -15.07 -4.39
CA LYS A 134 -10.52 -15.96 -3.26
C LYS A 134 -12.02 -16.07 -2.98
N ARG A 135 -12.82 -15.13 -3.43
CA ARG A 135 -14.27 -15.11 -3.19
C ARG A 135 -14.99 -14.86 -4.50
N GLU A 136 -14.92 -15.84 -5.39
CA GLU A 136 -15.58 -15.76 -6.69
C GLU A 136 -17.07 -15.50 -6.60
N ASP A 137 -17.74 -16.13 -5.63
CA ASP A 137 -19.17 -15.95 -5.38
C ASP A 137 -19.51 -14.48 -5.09
N GLN A 138 -18.66 -13.77 -4.39
CA GLN A 138 -18.84 -12.34 -4.11
C GLN A 138 -18.50 -11.46 -5.32
N ALA A 139 -17.57 -11.89 -6.14
CA ALA A 139 -17.19 -11.15 -7.34
C ALA A 139 -18.25 -11.23 -8.44
N HIS A 140 -19.12 -12.22 -8.38
CA HIS A 140 -20.23 -12.36 -9.34
C HIS A 140 -21.43 -11.45 -9.04
N LEU A 141 -21.44 -10.85 -7.89
CA LEU A 141 -22.53 -9.95 -7.51
C LEU A 141 -22.36 -8.58 -8.19
#